data_6b82dc53f3459867e7228a269e0a657c
#
_entry.id   6b82dc53f3459867e7228a269e0a657c
#
_cell.length_a   1.000
_cell.length_b   1.000
_cell.length_c   1.000
_cell.angle_alpha   90.00
_cell.angle_beta   90.00
_cell.angle_gamma   90.00
#
_symmetry.space_group_name_H-M   'P 1'
#
loop_
_entity.id
_entity.type
_entity.pdbx_description
1 polymer ?
#
loop_
_entity_poly.entity_id
_entity_poly.type
_entity_poly.pdbx_seq_one_letter_code
_entity_poly.pdbx_strand_id
1 'polypeptide(L)'
;MNRFFTTLATSLLVIVSAFGSYAQEANSLLWKVSGKDITKPSYIFGTIHMLPEDKYFFTEEMQAALTGSDVLALEVDIDVPLSEQLKMAGEMIMPDGKTWADFMTADEYSAVKSAFVDSLSFKEKKVDKYSKIKPIYASGIILSELIGKVKMYEKELTSMAKKEKKTIIGLETFQEQMDIISSISLEDQIEDLKETTASMLRDYNEMLDAYTSQNLEELEKLGEDSEGFNKMEAKMLTDRNDRWVKVIQEKLSNTSTFYAVGAMHLVGEKGLIEQLKAAGYSVDAVN
;
A
#
# COMPACT_ATOMS: atom_id res chain seq x y z
N MET A 1 -59.66 60.53 -5.27
CA MET A 1 -59.44 60.64 -6.72
C MET A 1 -57.93 60.65 -6.95
N ASN A 2 -57.49 59.82 -7.85
CA ASN A 2 -56.14 59.55 -8.37
C ASN A 2 -55.40 58.37 -7.71
N ARG A 3 -55.45 57.31 -8.55
CA ARG A 3 -54.65 56.12 -8.49
C ARG A 3 -53.23 56.45 -8.93
N PHE A 4 -52.22 55.97 -8.22
CA PHE A 4 -50.91 55.72 -8.83
C PHE A 4 -50.52 54.26 -8.66
N PHE A 5 -50.51 53.58 -9.79
CA PHE A 5 -49.93 52.23 -9.93
C PHE A 5 -48.42 52.36 -9.91
N THR A 6 -47.78 51.72 -8.96
CA THR A 6 -46.36 51.50 -8.97
C THR A 6 -46.10 50.05 -9.29
N THR A 7 -45.60 49.82 -10.46
CA THR A 7 -45.18 48.53 -10.98
C THR A 7 -43.91 48.10 -10.27
N LEU A 8 -44.00 47.06 -9.45
CA LEU A 8 -42.83 46.44 -8.81
C LEU A 8 -42.26 45.42 -9.79
N ALA A 9 -41.14 45.75 -10.42
CA ALA A 9 -40.36 44.81 -11.22
C ALA A 9 -39.60 43.88 -10.26
N THR A 10 -40.10 42.63 -10.13
CA THR A 10 -39.44 41.56 -9.44
C THR A 10 -38.28 41.03 -10.29
N SER A 11 -37.06 41.51 -10.01
CA SER A 11 -35.86 40.91 -10.55
C SER A 11 -35.61 39.59 -9.84
N LEU A 12 -35.95 38.46 -10.54
CA LEU A 12 -35.64 37.12 -10.11
C LEU A 12 -34.11 36.89 -10.27
N LEU A 13 -33.38 37.08 -9.19
CA LEU A 13 -31.96 36.79 -9.13
C LEU A 13 -31.83 35.27 -9.07
N VAL A 14 -31.59 34.60 -10.20
CA VAL A 14 -31.22 33.20 -10.26
C VAL A 14 -29.80 33.09 -9.71
N ILE A 15 -29.69 32.83 -8.41
CA ILE A 15 -28.46 32.36 -7.81
C ILE A 15 -28.26 30.93 -8.31
N VAL A 16 -27.52 30.76 -9.39
CA VAL A 16 -26.93 29.44 -9.73
C VAL A 16 -25.90 29.17 -8.66
N SER A 17 -26.36 28.51 -7.60
CA SER A 17 -25.47 27.87 -6.63
C SER A 17 -24.73 26.76 -7.41
N ALA A 18 -23.53 27.11 -7.86
CA ALA A 18 -22.52 26.11 -8.19
C ALA A 18 -22.17 25.38 -6.88
N PHE A 19 -23.05 24.51 -6.42
CA PHE A 19 -22.64 23.42 -5.58
C PHE A 19 -21.72 22.59 -6.47
N GLY A 20 -20.40 22.85 -6.37
CA GLY A 20 -19.44 21.85 -6.73
C GLY A 20 -19.88 20.59 -5.98
N SER A 21 -20.42 19.62 -6.68
CA SER A 21 -20.51 18.28 -6.20
C SER A 21 -19.07 17.94 -5.84
N TYR A 22 -18.73 17.95 -4.57
CA TYR A 22 -17.67 17.09 -4.08
C TYR A 22 -18.21 15.70 -4.40
N ALA A 23 -17.89 15.21 -5.60
CA ALA A 23 -18.05 13.81 -5.89
C ALA A 23 -17.24 13.13 -4.79
N GLN A 24 -17.93 12.42 -3.91
CA GLN A 24 -17.30 11.51 -2.98
C GLN A 24 -16.33 10.72 -3.85
N GLU A 25 -15.02 10.84 -3.60
CA GLU A 25 -14.04 10.15 -4.42
C GLU A 25 -14.43 8.69 -4.46
N ALA A 26 -14.58 8.14 -5.66
CA ALA A 26 -15.08 6.78 -5.80
C ALA A 26 -14.04 5.86 -5.18
N ASN A 27 -14.45 5.13 -4.15
CA ASN A 27 -13.61 4.08 -3.56
C ASN A 27 -13.27 3.05 -4.64
N SER A 28 -12.00 2.96 -4.99
CA SER A 28 -11.50 1.99 -5.96
C SER A 28 -10.02 1.71 -5.72
N LEU A 29 -9.60 0.49 -5.94
CA LEU A 29 -8.18 0.13 -5.98
C LEU A 29 -7.55 0.35 -7.36
N LEU A 30 -8.36 0.55 -8.41
CA LEU A 30 -7.87 0.77 -9.77
C LEU A 30 -8.14 2.21 -10.22
N TRP A 31 -7.09 2.90 -10.64
CA TRP A 31 -7.13 4.29 -11.08
C TRP A 31 -6.54 4.46 -12.46
N LYS A 32 -7.25 5.19 -13.32
CA LYS A 32 -6.81 5.51 -14.68
C LYS A 32 -6.12 6.86 -14.69
N VAL A 33 -4.91 6.91 -15.23
CA VAL A 33 -4.14 8.14 -15.41
C VAL A 33 -4.17 8.54 -16.88
N SER A 34 -4.61 9.78 -17.15
CA SER A 34 -4.77 10.32 -18.51
C SER A 34 -4.53 11.83 -18.54
N GLY A 35 -4.76 12.46 -19.68
CA GLY A 35 -4.59 13.91 -19.86
C GLY A 35 -3.18 14.31 -20.29
N LYS A 36 -2.88 15.60 -20.30
CA LYS A 36 -1.65 16.15 -20.86
C LYS A 36 -1.32 15.55 -22.24
N ASP A 37 -0.06 15.15 -22.46
CA ASP A 37 0.42 14.57 -23.72
C ASP A 37 0.33 13.04 -23.75
N ILE A 38 -0.50 12.44 -22.87
CA ILE A 38 -0.68 10.99 -22.80
C ILE A 38 -1.56 10.54 -23.97
N THR A 39 -1.00 9.70 -24.85
CA THR A 39 -1.73 9.14 -26.01
C THR A 39 -2.54 7.90 -25.68
N LYS A 40 -2.07 7.11 -24.72
CA LYS A 40 -2.77 5.94 -24.17
C LYS A 40 -2.79 6.03 -22.64
N PRO A 41 -3.92 5.76 -21.98
CA PRO A 41 -3.98 5.82 -20.53
C PRO A 41 -3.04 4.80 -19.89
N SER A 42 -2.55 5.14 -18.71
CA SER A 42 -1.91 4.21 -17.77
C SER A 42 -2.83 3.94 -16.60
N TYR A 43 -2.51 2.95 -15.80
CA TYR A 43 -3.33 2.56 -14.66
C TYR A 43 -2.47 2.39 -13.42
N ILE A 44 -3.03 2.72 -12.26
CA ILE A 44 -2.42 2.46 -10.95
C ILE A 44 -3.37 1.56 -10.20
N PHE A 45 -2.85 0.45 -9.71
CA PHE A 45 -3.59 -0.55 -8.95
C PHE A 45 -2.99 -0.72 -7.57
N GLY A 46 -3.81 -0.50 -6.53
CA GLY A 46 -3.44 -0.72 -5.15
C GLY A 46 -3.44 -2.21 -4.81
N THR A 47 -2.30 -2.75 -4.42
CA THR A 47 -2.15 -4.15 -4.00
C THR A 47 -2.10 -4.28 -2.48
N ILE A 48 -2.22 -5.51 -2.00
CA ILE A 48 -1.89 -5.93 -0.65
C ILE A 48 -0.93 -7.12 -0.75
N HIS A 49 0.14 -7.11 0.01
CA HIS A 49 1.20 -8.13 -0.12
C HIS A 49 0.75 -9.55 0.22
N MET A 50 -0.16 -9.69 1.18
CA MET A 50 -0.66 -10.98 1.62
C MET A 50 -2.19 -10.94 1.63
N LEU A 51 -2.81 -11.65 0.71
CA LEU A 51 -4.26 -11.78 0.61
C LEU A 51 -4.64 -13.24 0.80
N PRO A 52 -5.58 -13.61 1.71
CA PRO A 52 -6.09 -14.97 1.78
C PRO A 52 -6.58 -15.43 0.42
N GLU A 53 -6.30 -16.69 0.05
CA GLU A 53 -6.61 -17.22 -1.28
C GLU A 53 -8.09 -17.10 -1.62
N ASP A 54 -8.98 -17.27 -0.64
CA ASP A 54 -10.43 -17.16 -0.76
C ASP A 54 -10.96 -15.72 -0.84
N LYS A 55 -10.10 -14.73 -0.53
CA LYS A 55 -10.41 -13.30 -0.64
C LYS A 55 -9.80 -12.67 -1.89
N TYR A 56 -8.99 -13.44 -2.65
CA TYR A 56 -8.37 -12.91 -3.85
C TYR A 56 -9.40 -12.56 -4.92
N PHE A 57 -9.29 -11.37 -5.47
CA PHE A 57 -10.09 -10.91 -6.60
C PHE A 57 -9.21 -10.18 -7.62
N PHE A 58 -9.60 -10.25 -8.87
CA PHE A 58 -9.04 -9.46 -9.95
C PHE A 58 -10.15 -9.30 -10.97
N THR A 59 -10.77 -8.11 -11.00
CA THR A 59 -12.00 -7.87 -11.77
C THR A 59 -11.75 -7.84 -13.27
N GLU A 60 -12.83 -7.82 -14.07
CA GLU A 60 -12.71 -7.70 -15.53
C GLU A 60 -12.06 -6.37 -15.92
N GLU A 61 -12.33 -5.28 -15.20
CA GLU A 61 -11.75 -3.96 -15.41
C GLU A 61 -10.23 -3.98 -15.12
N MET A 62 -9.81 -4.60 -13.99
CA MET A 62 -8.39 -4.78 -13.66
C MET A 62 -7.68 -5.61 -14.72
N GLN A 63 -8.31 -6.71 -15.17
CA GLN A 63 -7.78 -7.55 -16.25
C GLN A 63 -7.66 -6.78 -17.57
N ALA A 64 -8.68 -5.99 -17.92
CA ALA A 64 -8.68 -5.18 -19.16
C ALA A 64 -7.60 -4.09 -19.09
N ALA A 65 -7.43 -3.44 -17.93
CA ALA A 65 -6.40 -2.44 -17.71
C ALA A 65 -4.98 -3.04 -17.85
N LEU A 66 -4.73 -4.20 -17.24
CA LEU A 66 -3.45 -4.90 -17.37
C LEU A 66 -3.21 -5.32 -18.83
N THR A 67 -4.19 -5.96 -19.47
CA THR A 67 -4.08 -6.45 -20.85
C THR A 67 -3.88 -5.30 -21.84
N GLY A 68 -4.53 -4.16 -21.63
CA GLY A 68 -4.41 -2.96 -22.46
C GLY A 68 -3.11 -2.18 -22.30
N SER A 69 -2.35 -2.44 -21.22
CA SER A 69 -1.08 -1.81 -20.96
C SER A 69 0.09 -2.50 -21.67
N ASP A 70 1.11 -1.75 -22.05
CA ASP A 70 2.30 -2.27 -22.72
C ASP A 70 3.33 -2.81 -21.69
N VAL A 71 3.32 -2.25 -20.48
CA VAL A 71 4.29 -2.53 -19.40
C VAL A 71 3.55 -2.85 -18.10
N LEU A 72 4.06 -3.79 -17.31
CA LEU A 72 3.76 -3.97 -15.89
C LEU A 72 4.88 -3.33 -15.08
N ALA A 73 4.56 -2.37 -14.23
CA ALA A 73 5.47 -1.81 -13.24
C ALA A 73 5.07 -2.26 -11.84
N LEU A 74 5.97 -2.90 -11.13
CA LEU A 74 5.85 -3.29 -9.72
C LEU A 74 6.67 -2.34 -8.85
N GLU A 75 6.51 -2.38 -7.54
CA GLU A 75 7.42 -1.67 -6.63
C GLU A 75 8.87 -2.10 -6.90
N VAL A 76 9.09 -3.41 -6.90
CA VAL A 76 10.39 -4.04 -7.23
C VAL A 76 10.14 -5.19 -8.21
N ASP A 77 11.04 -5.38 -9.16
CA ASP A 77 11.02 -6.60 -9.97
C ASP A 77 11.33 -7.80 -9.08
N ILE A 78 10.37 -8.72 -8.98
CA ILE A 78 10.49 -9.91 -8.11
C ILE A 78 11.40 -11.01 -8.67
N ASP A 79 11.90 -10.85 -9.89
CA ASP A 79 12.83 -11.81 -10.53
C ASP A 79 14.27 -11.54 -10.04
N VAL A 80 14.45 -11.62 -8.73
CA VAL A 80 15.68 -11.28 -8.01
C VAL A 80 16.70 -12.43 -8.15
N PRO A 81 17.96 -12.15 -8.51
CA PRO A 81 19.03 -13.16 -8.56
C PRO A 81 19.21 -13.91 -7.23
N LEU A 82 19.61 -15.18 -7.30
CA LEU A 82 19.81 -16.01 -6.11
C LEU A 82 20.79 -15.38 -5.11
N SER A 83 21.82 -14.67 -5.61
CA SER A 83 22.79 -13.97 -4.77
C SER A 83 22.15 -12.89 -3.90
N GLU A 84 21.20 -12.15 -4.44
CA GLU A 84 20.47 -11.12 -3.71
C GLU A 84 19.46 -11.75 -2.73
N GLN A 85 18.79 -12.84 -3.12
CA GLN A 85 17.93 -13.60 -2.20
C GLN A 85 18.72 -14.12 -0.98
N LEU A 86 19.94 -14.63 -1.19
CA LEU A 86 20.81 -15.08 -0.09
C LEU A 86 21.28 -13.92 0.79
N LYS A 87 21.59 -12.76 0.18
CA LYS A 87 21.91 -11.55 0.94
C LYS A 87 20.75 -11.13 1.82
N MET A 88 19.53 -11.06 1.27
CA MET A 88 18.31 -10.75 2.03
C MET A 88 18.11 -11.72 3.19
N ALA A 89 18.26 -13.03 2.96
CA ALA A 89 18.13 -14.02 4.02
C ALA A 89 19.11 -13.79 5.18
N GLY A 90 20.32 -13.31 4.88
CA GLY A 90 21.31 -12.88 5.89
C GLY A 90 20.86 -11.63 6.64
N GLU A 91 20.31 -10.64 5.94
CA GLU A 91 19.83 -9.38 6.53
C GLU A 91 18.62 -9.58 7.45
N MET A 92 17.84 -10.63 7.24
CA MET A 92 16.67 -10.95 8.09
C MET A 92 17.04 -11.41 9.51
N ILE A 93 18.25 -11.90 9.73
CA ILE A 93 18.67 -12.50 11.01
C ILE A 93 19.08 -11.41 12.00
N MET A 94 18.75 -11.63 13.28
CA MET A 94 19.23 -10.78 14.36
C MET A 94 20.77 -10.75 14.39
N PRO A 95 21.40 -9.59 14.66
CA PRO A 95 22.85 -9.47 14.65
C PRO A 95 23.49 -10.25 15.81
N ASP A 96 24.72 -10.71 15.60
CA ASP A 96 25.58 -11.30 16.64
C ASP A 96 24.99 -12.50 17.38
N GLY A 97 24.04 -13.22 16.76
CA GLY A 97 23.34 -14.34 17.38
C GLY A 97 22.39 -13.95 18.50
N LYS A 98 22.08 -12.66 18.62
CA LYS A 98 21.10 -12.13 19.59
C LYS A 98 19.67 -12.52 19.22
N THR A 99 18.78 -12.28 20.18
CA THR A 99 17.33 -12.49 20.06
C THR A 99 16.60 -11.24 20.52
N TRP A 100 15.29 -11.17 20.37
CA TRP A 100 14.49 -10.05 20.88
C TRP A 100 14.69 -9.82 22.38
N ALA A 101 14.90 -10.90 23.17
CA ALA A 101 15.15 -10.80 24.61
C ALA A 101 16.41 -9.97 24.97
N ASP A 102 17.37 -9.87 24.07
CA ASP A 102 18.58 -9.07 24.31
C ASP A 102 18.34 -7.56 24.18
N PHE A 103 17.17 -7.16 23.70
CA PHE A 103 16.74 -5.76 23.45
C PHE A 103 15.53 -5.36 24.30
N MET A 104 15.06 -6.22 25.20
CA MET A 104 13.90 -6.01 26.07
C MET A 104 14.27 -6.31 27.53
N THR A 105 13.54 -5.73 28.47
CA THR A 105 13.53 -6.22 29.86
C THR A 105 12.87 -7.61 29.92
N ALA A 106 13.13 -8.34 31.02
CA ALA A 106 12.51 -9.65 31.21
C ALA A 106 10.98 -9.59 31.20
N ASP A 107 10.39 -8.53 31.77
CA ASP A 107 8.95 -8.33 31.83
C ASP A 107 8.36 -8.02 30.43
N GLU A 108 9.02 -7.15 29.65
CA GLU A 108 8.62 -6.85 28.28
C GLU A 108 8.67 -8.10 27.39
N TYR A 109 9.76 -8.85 27.45
CA TYR A 109 9.87 -10.09 26.67
C TYR A 109 8.82 -11.12 27.08
N SER A 110 8.53 -11.23 28.39
CA SER A 110 7.47 -12.09 28.89
C SER A 110 6.09 -11.65 28.36
N ALA A 111 5.81 -10.34 28.31
CA ALA A 111 4.57 -9.81 27.77
C ALA A 111 4.42 -10.11 26.26
N VAL A 112 5.49 -9.91 25.46
CA VAL A 112 5.51 -10.27 24.05
C VAL A 112 5.28 -11.78 23.86
N LYS A 113 5.96 -12.65 24.62
CA LYS A 113 5.73 -14.11 24.57
C LYS A 113 4.29 -14.47 24.90
N SER A 114 3.72 -13.86 25.96
CA SER A 114 2.31 -14.09 26.33
C SER A 114 1.36 -13.66 25.21
N ALA A 115 1.60 -12.52 24.59
CA ALA A 115 0.78 -12.08 23.46
C ALA A 115 0.82 -13.08 22.29
N PHE A 116 2.00 -13.64 21.97
CA PHE A 116 2.11 -14.70 20.95
C PHE A 116 1.34 -15.97 21.34
N VAL A 117 1.42 -16.39 22.59
CA VAL A 117 0.78 -17.61 23.06
C VAL A 117 -0.73 -17.43 23.22
N ASP A 118 -1.15 -16.35 23.89
CA ASP A 118 -2.53 -16.15 24.31
C ASP A 118 -3.38 -15.53 23.19
N SER A 119 -2.84 -14.54 22.46
CA SER A 119 -3.59 -13.85 21.39
C SER A 119 -3.45 -14.54 20.03
N LEU A 120 -2.26 -15.06 19.69
CA LEU A 120 -1.98 -15.65 18.39
C LEU A 120 -1.90 -17.18 18.39
N SER A 121 -2.10 -17.82 19.55
CA SER A 121 -2.12 -19.29 19.73
C SER A 121 -0.83 -20.00 19.30
N PHE A 122 0.32 -19.32 19.37
CA PHE A 122 1.61 -19.93 19.07
C PHE A 122 2.15 -20.73 20.27
N LYS A 123 2.94 -21.76 19.99
CA LYS A 123 3.71 -22.46 21.02
C LYS A 123 4.96 -21.64 21.38
N GLU A 124 5.34 -21.57 22.65
CA GLU A 124 6.52 -20.81 23.12
C GLU A 124 7.79 -21.08 22.30
N LYS A 125 8.09 -22.38 22.03
CA LYS A 125 9.26 -22.76 21.21
C LYS A 125 9.29 -22.13 19.82
N LYS A 126 8.14 -21.70 19.31
CA LYS A 126 8.00 -21.06 18.03
C LYS A 126 8.36 -19.58 18.12
N VAL A 127 7.98 -18.93 19.22
CA VAL A 127 8.42 -17.58 19.55
C VAL A 127 9.93 -17.50 19.66
N ASP A 128 10.56 -18.46 20.34
CA ASP A 128 12.02 -18.58 20.45
C ASP A 128 12.72 -18.75 19.09
N LYS A 129 12.03 -19.32 18.09
CA LYS A 129 12.53 -19.41 16.71
C LYS A 129 12.43 -18.06 16.00
N TYR A 130 11.30 -17.39 16.11
CA TYR A 130 11.08 -16.09 15.46
C TYR A 130 11.93 -14.99 16.08
N SER A 131 12.23 -15.06 17.39
CA SER A 131 13.07 -14.07 18.07
C SER A 131 14.51 -13.96 17.54
N LYS A 132 14.94 -14.89 16.68
CA LYS A 132 16.21 -14.85 15.96
C LYS A 132 16.14 -14.10 14.62
N ILE A 133 14.96 -13.62 14.24
CA ILE A 133 14.70 -12.88 13.01
C ILE A 133 14.40 -11.44 13.44
N LYS A 134 14.87 -10.44 12.68
CA LYS A 134 14.54 -9.04 12.95
C LYS A 134 13.02 -8.85 12.93
N PRO A 135 12.43 -8.08 13.85
CA PRO A 135 10.99 -7.98 14.02
C PRO A 135 10.22 -7.67 12.73
N ILE A 136 10.69 -6.73 11.92
CA ILE A 136 10.04 -6.33 10.68
C ILE A 136 9.84 -7.50 9.68
N TYR A 137 10.77 -8.43 9.62
CA TYR A 137 10.63 -9.64 8.79
C TYR A 137 9.85 -10.74 9.49
N ALA A 138 10.03 -10.85 10.81
CA ALA A 138 9.32 -11.85 11.61
C ALA A 138 7.82 -11.62 11.58
N SER A 139 7.36 -10.36 11.67
CA SER A 139 5.94 -10.00 11.61
C SER A 139 5.27 -10.49 10.32
N GLY A 140 5.90 -10.31 9.17
CA GLY A 140 5.40 -10.81 7.90
C GLY A 140 5.32 -12.36 7.85
N ILE A 141 6.34 -13.05 8.36
CA ILE A 141 6.36 -14.53 8.40
C ILE A 141 5.25 -15.05 9.34
N ILE A 142 5.11 -14.43 10.51
CA ILE A 142 4.11 -14.78 11.51
C ILE A 142 2.71 -14.55 10.96
N LEU A 143 2.46 -13.41 10.37
CA LEU A 143 1.18 -13.07 9.77
C LEU A 143 0.83 -14.05 8.64
N SER A 144 1.77 -14.36 7.75
CA SER A 144 1.57 -15.36 6.68
C SER A 144 1.16 -16.72 7.23
N GLU A 145 1.72 -17.12 8.39
CA GLU A 145 1.35 -18.38 9.01
C GLU A 145 -0.04 -18.35 9.65
N LEU A 146 -0.43 -17.22 10.24
CA LEU A 146 -1.76 -17.03 10.83
C LEU A 146 -2.87 -17.02 9.78
N ILE A 147 -2.60 -16.37 8.64
CA ILE A 147 -3.54 -16.29 7.52
C ILE A 147 -3.68 -17.63 6.79
N GLY A 148 -2.61 -18.40 6.70
CA GLY A 148 -2.56 -19.68 6.00
C GLY A 148 -2.27 -19.56 4.51
N LYS A 149 -3.17 -20.02 3.63
CA LYS A 149 -2.96 -19.93 2.19
C LYS A 149 -3.15 -18.50 1.69
N VAL A 150 -2.09 -17.93 1.15
CA VAL A 150 -2.09 -16.56 0.62
C VAL A 150 -1.83 -16.53 -0.88
N LYS A 151 -2.41 -15.53 -1.56
CA LYS A 151 -2.01 -15.07 -2.88
C LYS A 151 -1.30 -13.71 -2.76
N MET A 152 -0.35 -13.50 -3.65
CA MET A 152 0.40 -12.25 -3.76
C MET A 152 0.15 -11.67 -5.13
N TYR A 153 -0.35 -10.45 -5.21
CA TYR A 153 -0.62 -9.78 -6.49
C TYR A 153 0.62 -9.69 -7.36
N GLU A 154 1.78 -9.43 -6.79
CA GLU A 154 3.04 -9.32 -7.52
C GLU A 154 3.34 -10.60 -8.32
N LYS A 155 3.10 -11.78 -7.73
CA LYS A 155 3.29 -13.07 -8.41
C LYS A 155 2.24 -13.34 -9.48
N GLU A 156 0.97 -13.07 -9.17
CA GLU A 156 -0.14 -13.28 -10.12
C GLU A 156 0.02 -12.35 -11.34
N LEU A 157 0.25 -11.05 -11.11
CA LEU A 157 0.44 -10.05 -12.17
C LEU A 157 1.68 -10.35 -13.01
N THR A 158 2.80 -10.72 -12.38
CA THR A 158 4.01 -11.16 -13.11
C THR A 158 3.73 -12.38 -13.99
N SER A 159 2.97 -13.36 -13.48
CA SER A 159 2.57 -14.54 -14.26
C SER A 159 1.71 -14.15 -15.47
N MET A 160 0.74 -13.26 -15.30
CA MET A 160 -0.11 -12.74 -16.38
C MET A 160 0.71 -11.97 -17.41
N ALA A 161 1.56 -11.04 -16.96
CA ALA A 161 2.41 -10.23 -17.84
C ALA A 161 3.41 -11.09 -18.65
N LYS A 162 4.02 -12.10 -18.04
CA LYS A 162 4.92 -13.05 -18.74
C LYS A 162 4.17 -13.85 -19.81
N LYS A 163 2.93 -14.28 -19.56
CA LYS A 163 2.10 -14.97 -20.58
C LYS A 163 1.80 -14.07 -21.78
N GLU A 164 1.58 -12.79 -21.54
CA GLU A 164 1.31 -11.78 -22.58
C GLU A 164 2.60 -11.17 -23.15
N LYS A 165 3.78 -11.61 -22.71
CA LYS A 165 5.10 -11.13 -23.12
C LYS A 165 5.28 -9.62 -22.90
N LYS A 166 4.67 -9.07 -21.86
CA LYS A 166 4.84 -7.67 -21.46
C LYS A 166 6.22 -7.44 -20.86
N THR A 167 6.72 -6.23 -20.99
CA THR A 167 7.87 -5.75 -20.22
C THR A 167 7.47 -5.62 -18.76
N ILE A 168 8.33 -6.11 -17.85
CA ILE A 168 8.15 -5.95 -16.40
C ILE A 168 9.30 -5.09 -15.90
N ILE A 169 9.00 -4.11 -15.04
CA ILE A 169 9.98 -3.20 -14.44
C ILE A 169 9.68 -3.00 -12.95
N GLY A 170 10.70 -2.62 -12.17
CA GLY A 170 10.56 -2.06 -10.85
C GLY A 170 10.48 -0.53 -10.88
N LEU A 171 9.72 0.08 -9.97
CA LEU A 171 9.76 1.51 -9.68
C LEU A 171 11.00 1.88 -8.86
N GLU A 172 11.49 0.92 -8.09
CA GLU A 172 12.76 0.97 -7.36
C GLU A 172 13.50 -0.36 -7.52
N THR A 173 14.77 -0.36 -7.19
CA THR A 173 15.57 -1.57 -7.18
C THR A 173 15.37 -2.35 -5.87
N PHE A 174 15.65 -3.64 -5.92
CA PHE A 174 15.63 -4.48 -4.73
C PHE A 174 16.57 -3.94 -3.62
N GLN A 175 17.74 -3.42 -3.99
CA GLN A 175 18.70 -2.86 -3.04
C GLN A 175 18.15 -1.59 -2.37
N GLU A 176 17.50 -0.69 -3.13
CA GLU A 176 16.86 0.50 -2.55
C GLU A 176 15.80 0.13 -1.53
N GLN A 177 14.96 -0.88 -1.80
CA GLN A 177 13.96 -1.34 -0.84
C GLN A 177 14.60 -1.95 0.41
N MET A 178 15.67 -2.74 0.23
CA MET A 178 16.43 -3.30 1.37
C MET A 178 17.10 -2.21 2.21
N ASP A 179 17.62 -1.15 1.58
CA ASP A 179 18.25 -0.03 2.28
C ASP A 179 17.22 0.75 3.12
N ILE A 180 15.99 0.91 2.62
CA ILE A 180 14.88 1.52 3.36
C ILE A 180 14.56 0.69 4.61
N ILE A 181 14.34 -0.61 4.46
CA ILE A 181 14.02 -1.51 5.58
C ILE A 181 15.17 -1.50 6.59
N SER A 182 16.42 -1.54 6.12
CA SER A 182 17.62 -1.53 6.99
C SER A 182 17.84 -0.18 7.69
N SER A 183 17.25 0.90 7.19
CA SER A 183 17.31 2.22 7.82
C SER A 183 16.40 2.37 9.05
N ILE A 184 15.48 1.42 9.27
CA ILE A 184 14.65 1.36 10.46
C ILE A 184 15.49 0.74 11.58
N SER A 185 15.71 1.49 12.66
CA SER A 185 16.55 1.01 13.75
C SER A 185 15.98 -0.27 14.37
N LEU A 186 16.85 -1.12 14.90
CA LEU A 186 16.40 -2.34 15.58
C LEU A 186 15.58 -2.01 16.83
N GLU A 187 15.91 -0.90 17.48
CA GLU A 187 15.17 -0.38 18.62
C GLU A 187 13.73 -0.03 18.24
N ASP A 188 13.52 0.68 17.13
CA ASP A 188 12.18 1.02 16.63
C ASP A 188 11.39 -0.24 16.26
N GLN A 189 12.04 -1.22 15.59
CA GLN A 189 11.41 -2.50 15.26
C GLN A 189 11.00 -3.31 16.50
N ILE A 190 11.80 -3.26 17.56
CA ILE A 190 11.49 -3.93 18.85
C ILE A 190 10.35 -3.21 19.54
N GLU A 191 10.32 -1.87 19.51
CA GLU A 191 9.23 -1.10 20.09
C GLU A 191 7.91 -1.41 19.40
N ASP A 192 7.89 -1.34 18.06
CA ASP A 192 6.73 -1.72 17.25
C ASP A 192 6.24 -3.15 17.57
N LEU A 193 7.16 -4.11 17.68
CA LEU A 193 6.80 -5.49 18.03
C LEU A 193 6.10 -5.59 19.40
N LYS A 194 6.53 -4.82 20.40
CA LYS A 194 5.90 -4.78 21.73
C LYS A 194 4.48 -4.22 21.66
N GLU A 195 4.31 -3.16 20.87
CA GLU A 195 3.03 -2.46 20.73
C GLU A 195 2.02 -3.29 19.92
N THR A 196 2.45 -3.91 18.82
CA THR A 196 1.55 -4.47 17.80
C THR A 196 1.27 -5.96 17.94
N THR A 197 2.10 -6.75 18.66
CA THR A 197 1.96 -8.21 18.68
C THR A 197 0.56 -8.68 19.10
N ALA A 198 -0.03 -8.08 20.13
CA ALA A 198 -1.34 -8.49 20.65
C ALA A 198 -2.51 -8.14 19.70
N SER A 199 -2.35 -7.12 18.86
CA SER A 199 -3.38 -6.62 17.95
C SER A 199 -3.19 -7.08 16.50
N MET A 200 -2.04 -7.60 16.14
CA MET A 200 -1.60 -7.93 14.78
C MET A 200 -2.69 -8.57 13.89
N LEU A 201 -3.35 -9.61 14.39
CA LEU A 201 -4.37 -10.31 13.60
C LEU A 201 -5.66 -9.49 13.46
N ARG A 202 -6.03 -8.74 14.49
CA ARG A 202 -7.18 -7.83 14.43
C ARG A 202 -6.92 -6.73 13.41
N ASP A 203 -5.80 -6.04 13.54
CA ASP A 203 -5.42 -4.90 12.69
C ASP A 203 -5.30 -5.33 11.21
N TYR A 204 -4.73 -6.53 11.00
CA TYR A 204 -4.71 -7.14 9.67
C TYR A 204 -6.13 -7.41 9.13
N ASN A 205 -7.06 -7.92 9.94
CA ASN A 205 -8.41 -8.19 9.48
C ASN A 205 -9.18 -6.89 9.16
N GLU A 206 -9.01 -5.84 9.96
CA GLU A 206 -9.59 -4.51 9.68
C GLU A 206 -9.06 -3.95 8.36
N MET A 207 -7.74 -4.02 8.14
CA MET A 207 -7.12 -3.63 6.86
C MET A 207 -7.62 -4.51 5.69
N LEU A 208 -7.77 -5.82 5.91
CA LEU A 208 -8.28 -6.75 4.89
C LEU A 208 -9.72 -6.43 4.49
N ASP A 209 -10.58 -6.11 5.45
CA ASP A 209 -11.98 -5.73 5.19
C ASP A 209 -12.07 -4.41 4.42
N ALA A 210 -11.27 -3.40 4.79
CA ALA A 210 -11.16 -2.15 4.05
C ALA A 210 -10.63 -2.38 2.63
N TYR A 211 -9.61 -3.21 2.47
CA TYR A 211 -9.03 -3.54 1.17
C TYR A 211 -10.02 -4.29 0.25
N THR A 212 -10.67 -5.33 0.76
CA THR A 212 -11.60 -6.14 -0.04
C THR A 212 -12.89 -5.39 -0.40
N SER A 213 -13.28 -4.40 0.40
CA SER A 213 -14.34 -3.44 0.06
C SER A 213 -13.86 -2.27 -0.82
N GLN A 214 -12.58 -2.27 -1.21
CA GLN A 214 -11.92 -1.21 -1.98
C GLN A 214 -12.03 0.19 -1.33
N ASN A 215 -12.14 0.25 0.00
CA ASN A 215 -12.35 1.48 0.76
C ASN A 215 -10.99 2.14 1.09
N LEU A 216 -10.50 2.99 0.19
CA LEU A 216 -9.22 3.69 0.37
C LEU A 216 -9.25 4.68 1.55
N GLU A 217 -10.39 5.34 1.81
CA GLU A 217 -10.54 6.26 2.94
C GLU A 217 -10.36 5.54 4.28
N GLU A 218 -10.93 4.34 4.42
CA GLU A 218 -10.75 3.53 5.64
C GLU A 218 -9.32 2.99 5.75
N LEU A 219 -8.68 2.63 4.62
CA LEU A 219 -7.26 2.24 4.62
C LEU A 219 -6.36 3.37 5.09
N GLU A 220 -6.59 4.60 4.62
CA GLU A 220 -5.86 5.79 5.05
C GLU A 220 -6.00 6.00 6.56
N LYS A 221 -7.23 5.99 7.06
CA LYS A 221 -7.54 6.16 8.48
C LYS A 221 -6.88 5.08 9.36
N LEU A 222 -6.92 3.82 8.94
CA LEU A 222 -6.24 2.72 9.66
C LEU A 222 -4.72 2.93 9.71
N GLY A 223 -4.13 3.51 8.66
CA GLY A 223 -2.73 3.90 8.65
C GLY A 223 -2.44 5.03 9.64
N GLU A 224 -3.26 6.11 9.62
CA GLU A 224 -3.12 7.25 10.53
C GLU A 224 -3.28 6.88 12.00
N ASP A 225 -4.16 5.93 12.32
CA ASP A 225 -4.41 5.45 13.68
C ASP A 225 -3.29 4.52 14.20
N SER A 226 -2.35 4.09 13.34
CA SER A 226 -1.24 3.19 13.69
C SER A 226 0.00 3.97 14.10
N GLU A 227 0.34 4.01 15.40
CA GLU A 227 1.55 4.70 15.90
C GLU A 227 2.85 4.13 15.29
N GLY A 228 2.94 2.82 15.13
CA GLY A 228 4.09 2.15 14.53
C GLY A 228 4.27 2.51 13.06
N PHE A 229 3.17 2.54 12.31
CA PHE A 229 3.17 2.96 10.92
C PHE A 229 3.57 4.43 10.76
N ASN A 230 3.02 5.33 11.59
CA ASN A 230 3.33 6.77 11.56
C ASN A 230 4.82 7.06 11.75
N LYS A 231 5.51 6.31 12.61
CA LYS A 231 6.97 6.44 12.82
C LYS A 231 7.78 6.07 11.56
N MET A 232 7.25 5.20 10.71
CA MET A 232 7.92 4.68 9.51
C MET A 232 7.36 5.26 8.20
N GLU A 233 6.20 5.91 8.23
CA GLU A 233 5.45 6.38 7.07
C GLU A 233 6.31 7.19 6.09
N ALA A 234 7.08 8.16 6.59
CA ALA A 234 7.92 8.99 5.75
C ALA A 234 8.84 8.16 4.86
N LYS A 235 9.52 7.14 5.42
CA LYS A 235 10.46 6.29 4.69
C LYS A 235 9.75 5.23 3.83
N MET A 236 8.68 4.64 4.37
CA MET A 236 8.00 3.51 3.72
C MET A 236 7.05 3.96 2.61
N LEU A 237 6.47 5.16 2.69
CA LEU A 237 5.51 5.68 1.72
C LEU A 237 5.98 7.00 1.09
N THR A 238 6.07 8.10 1.86
CA THR A 238 6.21 9.46 1.33
C THR A 238 7.46 9.62 0.47
N ASP A 239 8.65 9.26 0.97
CA ASP A 239 9.91 9.38 0.24
C ASP A 239 9.93 8.50 -1.02
N ARG A 240 9.25 7.35 -0.99
CA ARG A 240 9.12 6.44 -2.14
C ARG A 240 8.16 7.05 -3.17
N ASN A 241 7.00 7.53 -2.75
CA ASN A 241 6.04 8.20 -3.63
C ASN A 241 6.66 9.38 -4.37
N ASP A 242 7.42 10.23 -3.66
CA ASP A 242 8.11 11.39 -4.25
C ASP A 242 9.14 11.00 -5.34
N ARG A 243 9.78 9.83 -5.20
CA ARG A 243 10.66 9.27 -6.25
C ARG A 243 9.84 8.64 -7.38
N TRP A 244 8.84 7.83 -7.05
CA TRP A 244 8.04 7.09 -8.03
C TRP A 244 7.22 8.00 -8.93
N VAL A 245 6.65 9.09 -8.41
CA VAL A 245 5.93 10.08 -9.23
C VAL A 245 6.80 10.60 -10.37
N LYS A 246 8.09 10.86 -10.13
CA LYS A 246 9.02 11.29 -11.19
C LYS A 246 9.22 10.21 -12.25
N VAL A 247 9.45 8.96 -11.81
CA VAL A 247 9.59 7.80 -12.71
C VAL A 247 8.31 7.57 -13.52
N ILE A 248 7.14 7.69 -12.88
CA ILE A 248 5.84 7.55 -13.53
C ILE A 248 5.67 8.65 -14.59
N GLN A 249 5.92 9.90 -14.27
CA GLN A 249 5.78 11.03 -15.19
C GLN A 249 6.67 10.90 -16.43
N GLU A 250 7.91 10.44 -16.28
CA GLU A 250 8.82 10.20 -17.40
C GLU A 250 8.31 9.13 -18.38
N LYS A 251 7.56 8.14 -17.87
CA LYS A 251 7.03 7.04 -18.67
C LYS A 251 5.67 7.32 -19.31
N LEU A 252 4.83 8.12 -18.64
CA LEU A 252 3.42 8.35 -19.02
C LEU A 252 3.26 8.86 -20.46
N SER A 253 4.16 9.69 -20.95
CA SER A 253 4.05 10.29 -22.30
C SER A 253 4.23 9.27 -23.43
N ASN A 254 4.92 8.17 -23.20
CA ASN A 254 5.40 7.28 -24.25
C ASN A 254 4.85 5.86 -24.18
N THR A 255 4.35 5.42 -23.02
CA THR A 255 4.05 4.01 -22.79
C THR A 255 2.84 3.86 -21.86
N SER A 256 1.87 3.06 -22.27
CA SER A 256 0.79 2.65 -21.38
C SER A 256 1.32 1.64 -20.36
N THR A 257 1.24 1.96 -19.09
CA THR A 257 1.81 1.16 -18.00
C THR A 257 0.75 0.84 -16.95
N PHE A 258 0.72 -0.41 -16.51
CA PHE A 258 -0.03 -0.85 -15.33
C PHE A 258 0.91 -0.84 -14.14
N TYR A 259 0.75 0.14 -13.26
CA TYR A 259 1.52 0.28 -12.02
C TYR A 259 0.80 -0.47 -10.90
N ALA A 260 1.45 -1.46 -10.31
CA ALA A 260 0.92 -2.20 -9.16
C ALA A 260 1.80 -1.92 -7.94
N VAL A 261 1.24 -1.22 -6.98
CA VAL A 261 1.90 -0.74 -5.76
C VAL A 261 0.99 -0.99 -4.55
N GLY A 262 1.55 -1.10 -3.36
CA GLY A 262 0.73 -1.24 -2.15
C GLY A 262 -0.33 -0.15 -2.04
N ALA A 263 -1.56 -0.52 -1.65
CA ALA A 263 -2.71 0.40 -1.62
C ALA A 263 -2.46 1.65 -0.78
N MET A 264 -1.64 1.54 0.28
CA MET A 264 -1.24 2.68 1.11
C MET A 264 -0.42 3.74 0.36
N HIS A 265 0.20 3.41 -0.77
CA HIS A 265 0.86 4.39 -1.64
C HIS A 265 -0.12 5.27 -2.41
N LEU A 266 -1.40 4.91 -2.47
CA LEU A 266 -2.42 5.65 -3.23
C LEU A 266 -3.00 6.82 -2.45
N VAL A 267 -3.12 6.68 -1.12
CA VAL A 267 -3.92 7.53 -0.22
C VAL A 267 -3.13 8.69 0.38
N GLY A 268 -3.86 9.68 0.89
CA GLY A 268 -3.31 10.85 1.57
C GLY A 268 -2.79 11.94 0.63
N GLU A 269 -2.48 13.10 1.20
CA GLU A 269 -1.94 14.25 0.45
C GLU A 269 -0.62 13.92 -0.29
N LYS A 270 0.15 12.97 0.24
CA LYS A 270 1.40 12.46 -0.34
C LYS A 270 1.22 11.16 -1.13
N GLY A 271 -0.01 10.70 -1.28
CA GLY A 271 -0.35 9.55 -2.12
C GLY A 271 -0.12 9.81 -3.60
N LEU A 272 0.06 8.74 -4.37
CA LEU A 272 0.31 8.83 -5.80
C LEU A 272 -0.86 9.48 -6.56
N ILE A 273 -2.10 9.27 -6.10
CA ILE A 273 -3.30 9.86 -6.72
C ILE A 273 -3.20 11.38 -6.66
N GLU A 274 -3.02 11.94 -5.46
CA GLU A 274 -2.99 13.39 -5.26
C GLU A 274 -1.75 14.03 -5.88
N GLN A 275 -0.60 13.39 -5.78
CA GLN A 275 0.62 13.90 -6.41
C GLN A 275 0.50 13.98 -7.95
N LEU A 276 -0.11 12.99 -8.59
CA LEU A 276 -0.33 13.00 -10.05
C LEU A 276 -1.40 14.02 -10.45
N LYS A 277 -2.50 14.17 -9.67
CA LYS A 277 -3.46 15.27 -9.87
C LYS A 277 -2.79 16.63 -9.76
N ALA A 278 -1.99 16.83 -8.71
CA ALA A 278 -1.22 18.08 -8.51
C ALA A 278 -0.22 18.34 -9.66
N ALA A 279 0.33 17.29 -10.24
CA ALA A 279 1.16 17.38 -11.43
C ALA A 279 0.35 17.66 -12.73
N GLY A 280 -0.99 17.73 -12.66
CA GLY A 280 -1.91 18.13 -13.74
C GLY A 280 -2.35 16.97 -14.65
N TYR A 281 -2.28 15.72 -14.18
CA TYR A 281 -2.92 14.58 -14.84
C TYR A 281 -4.38 14.44 -14.39
N SER A 282 -5.24 13.85 -15.24
CA SER A 282 -6.51 13.31 -14.79
C SER A 282 -6.27 11.93 -14.18
N VAL A 283 -6.73 11.73 -12.95
CA VAL A 283 -6.63 10.47 -12.22
C VAL A 283 -8.04 10.09 -11.75
N ASP A 284 -8.62 9.13 -12.44
CA ASP A 284 -10.04 8.78 -12.32
C ASP A 284 -10.18 7.35 -11.81
N ALA A 285 -11.04 7.13 -10.82
CA ALA A 285 -11.35 5.79 -10.33
C ALA A 285 -11.99 4.93 -11.45
N VAL A 286 -11.62 3.65 -11.48
CA VAL A 286 -12.21 2.64 -12.39
C VAL A 286 -12.96 1.64 -11.51
N ASN A 287 -14.31 1.59 -11.69
CA ASN A 287 -15.24 0.74 -10.93
C ASN A 287 -15.85 -0.31 -11.83
#